data_138ee98e0054790bcc2361d0e2e68931
#
_entry.id   138ee98e0054790bcc2361d0e2e68931
#
_cell.length_a   1.000
_cell.length_b   1.000
_cell.length_c   1.000
_cell.angle_alpha   90.00
_cell.angle_beta   90.00
_cell.angle_gamma   90.00
#
_symmetry.space_group_name_H-M   'P 1'
#
loop_
_entity.id
_entity.type
_entity.pdbx_description
1 polymer ?
#
loop_
_entity_poly.entity_id
_entity_poly.type
_entity_poly.pdbx_seq_one_letter_code
_entity_poly.pdbx_strand_id
1 'polypeptide(L)'
;MSEILDLIQAQLKPRFHLNDAQCAQFERYYELLVDWNSRMNLTAITDPQGVVEKHFLDSLLLLEDVSFKDGETLIDVGTGAGFPGIPLAIVCPGLGVDLLDSLRKRVGFLQTVIDALGLEHVSAYHDRAELFAKKPERRDHYDWATARAVARLPLLSEYCLPFVKKGGTFIACKGPDGASELDEAKGALKALGATYAKTCIHELPGGERRDILLIEKIAPTPKRFPRNPGVAAKSPLK
;
A
#
# COMPACT_ATOMS: atom_id res chain seq x y z
N MET A 1 -18.92 -16.99 -17.34
CA MET A 1 -18.10 -15.97 -16.67
C MET A 1 -16.73 -16.61 -16.42
N SER A 2 -15.68 -15.85 -16.25
CA SER A 2 -14.38 -16.38 -15.88
C SER A 2 -14.38 -16.77 -14.39
N GLU A 3 -13.56 -17.76 -14.00
CA GLU A 3 -13.42 -18.19 -12.60
C GLU A 3 -13.10 -17.01 -11.66
N ILE A 4 -12.20 -16.12 -12.11
CA ILE A 4 -11.80 -14.95 -11.31
C ILE A 4 -12.97 -13.99 -11.09
N LEU A 5 -13.83 -13.76 -12.09
CA LEU A 5 -15.00 -12.88 -11.95
C LEU A 5 -16.03 -13.48 -10.98
N ASP A 6 -16.25 -14.80 -11.05
CA ASP A 6 -17.15 -15.49 -10.12
C ASP A 6 -16.67 -15.34 -8.67
N LEU A 7 -15.36 -15.47 -8.43
CA LEU A 7 -14.75 -15.26 -7.11
C LEU A 7 -14.86 -13.81 -6.62
N ILE A 8 -14.60 -12.83 -7.50
CA ILE A 8 -14.74 -11.40 -7.19
C ILE A 8 -16.19 -11.09 -6.80
N GLN A 9 -17.16 -11.59 -7.57
CA GLN A 9 -18.59 -11.39 -7.30
C GLN A 9 -19.05 -12.06 -6.00
N ALA A 10 -18.50 -13.22 -5.68
CA ALA A 10 -18.86 -13.95 -4.47
C ALA A 10 -18.22 -13.38 -3.19
N GLN A 11 -16.94 -12.98 -3.25
CA GLN A 11 -16.16 -12.65 -2.06
C GLN A 11 -15.97 -11.14 -1.84
N LEU A 12 -15.74 -10.36 -2.91
CA LEU A 12 -15.42 -8.94 -2.78
C LEU A 12 -16.65 -8.04 -2.96
N LYS A 13 -17.49 -8.33 -3.96
CA LYS A 13 -18.63 -7.48 -4.30
C LYS A 13 -19.58 -7.24 -3.13
N PRO A 14 -20.06 -8.25 -2.37
CA PRO A 14 -20.96 -8.02 -1.25
C PRO A 14 -20.29 -7.34 -0.06
N ARG A 15 -19.01 -7.62 0.17
CA ARG A 15 -18.27 -7.10 1.32
C ARG A 15 -17.90 -5.63 1.18
N PHE A 16 -17.53 -5.21 -0.03
CA PHE A 16 -17.07 -3.85 -0.32
C PHE A 16 -18.03 -3.08 -1.23
N HIS A 17 -19.24 -3.58 -1.45
CA HIS A 17 -20.30 -2.95 -2.26
C HIS A 17 -19.85 -2.57 -3.67
N LEU A 18 -19.05 -3.45 -4.31
CA LEU A 18 -18.52 -3.17 -5.65
C LEU A 18 -19.65 -3.12 -6.69
N ASN A 19 -19.55 -2.17 -7.61
CA ASN A 19 -20.39 -2.17 -8.81
C ASN A 19 -19.80 -3.08 -9.90
N ASP A 20 -20.56 -3.31 -10.99
CA ASP A 20 -20.12 -4.23 -12.06
C ASP A 20 -18.88 -3.73 -12.80
N ALA A 21 -18.71 -2.41 -12.94
CA ALA A 21 -17.51 -1.83 -13.56
C ALA A 21 -16.25 -2.09 -12.71
N GLN A 22 -16.35 -1.95 -11.39
CA GLN A 22 -15.25 -2.27 -10.48
C GLN A 22 -14.92 -3.76 -10.50
N CYS A 23 -15.92 -4.65 -10.56
CA CYS A 23 -15.68 -6.09 -10.71
C CYS A 23 -14.92 -6.38 -12.02
N ALA A 24 -15.30 -5.74 -13.13
CA ALA A 24 -14.59 -5.87 -14.41
C ALA A 24 -13.16 -5.30 -14.35
N GLN A 25 -12.93 -4.21 -13.61
CA GLN A 25 -11.58 -3.68 -13.38
C GLN A 25 -10.70 -4.66 -12.61
N PHE A 26 -11.20 -5.32 -11.57
CA PHE A 26 -10.48 -6.37 -10.84
C PHE A 26 -10.17 -7.59 -11.72
N GLU A 27 -11.13 -8.05 -12.52
CA GLU A 27 -10.92 -9.13 -13.50
C GLU A 27 -9.80 -8.74 -14.48
N ARG A 28 -9.88 -7.55 -15.07
CA ARG A 28 -8.86 -7.05 -15.99
C ARG A 28 -7.48 -6.91 -15.35
N TYR A 29 -7.43 -6.45 -14.11
CA TYR A 29 -6.19 -6.36 -13.34
C TYR A 29 -5.57 -7.75 -13.14
N TYR A 30 -6.36 -8.76 -12.81
CA TYR A 30 -5.89 -10.15 -12.70
C TYR A 30 -5.29 -10.66 -13.99
N GLU A 31 -5.97 -10.47 -15.13
CA GLU A 31 -5.46 -10.88 -16.45
C GLU A 31 -4.08 -10.28 -16.74
N LEU A 32 -3.94 -8.96 -16.50
CA LEU A 32 -2.68 -8.26 -16.71
C LEU A 32 -1.59 -8.76 -15.74
N LEU A 33 -1.94 -9.01 -14.47
CA LEU A 33 -1.02 -9.52 -13.47
C LEU A 33 -0.44 -10.88 -13.91
N VAL A 34 -1.28 -11.81 -14.35
CA VAL A 34 -0.86 -13.15 -14.78
C VAL A 34 -0.03 -13.08 -16.08
N ASP A 35 -0.47 -12.29 -17.08
CA ASP A 35 0.28 -12.10 -18.33
C ASP A 35 1.69 -11.55 -18.06
N TRP A 36 1.79 -10.46 -17.30
CA TRP A 36 3.09 -9.86 -16.98
C TRP A 36 3.94 -10.75 -16.08
N ASN A 37 3.33 -11.49 -15.16
CA ASN A 37 4.06 -12.39 -14.26
C ASN A 37 4.76 -13.52 -15.03
N SER A 38 4.27 -13.91 -16.21
CA SER A 38 4.93 -14.89 -17.07
C SER A 38 6.30 -14.41 -17.59
N ARG A 39 6.54 -13.09 -17.60
CA ARG A 39 7.75 -12.44 -18.14
C ARG A 39 8.64 -11.84 -17.06
N MET A 40 8.05 -11.56 -15.88
CA MET A 40 8.77 -10.99 -14.74
C MET A 40 8.09 -11.41 -13.44
N ASN A 41 8.88 -11.75 -12.44
CA ASN A 41 8.37 -12.19 -11.13
C ASN A 41 7.75 -11.02 -10.38
N LEU A 42 6.46 -10.75 -10.58
CA LEU A 42 5.68 -9.75 -9.86
C LEU A 42 5.17 -10.31 -8.54
N THR A 43 4.69 -11.55 -8.57
CA THR A 43 4.15 -12.27 -7.42
C THR A 43 4.37 -13.78 -7.57
N ALA A 44 4.42 -14.49 -6.44
CA ALA A 44 4.40 -15.96 -6.44
C ALA A 44 2.98 -16.54 -6.52
N ILE A 45 1.94 -15.70 -6.35
CA ILE A 45 0.53 -16.12 -6.32
C ILE A 45 -0.12 -15.69 -7.62
N THR A 46 -0.55 -16.66 -8.44
CA THR A 46 -1.15 -16.41 -9.76
C THR A 46 -2.47 -17.16 -9.96
N ASP A 47 -2.80 -18.10 -9.07
CA ASP A 47 -4.09 -18.77 -9.11
C ASP A 47 -5.21 -17.79 -8.72
N PRO A 48 -6.42 -17.94 -9.33
CA PRO A 48 -7.53 -16.99 -9.11
C PRO A 48 -7.91 -16.83 -7.64
N GLN A 49 -8.06 -17.93 -6.90
CA GLN A 49 -8.44 -17.90 -5.48
C GLN A 49 -7.40 -17.18 -4.64
N GLY A 50 -6.11 -17.52 -4.82
CA GLY A 50 -5.02 -16.90 -4.08
C GLY A 50 -4.90 -15.40 -4.37
N VAL A 51 -5.10 -14.94 -5.61
CA VAL A 51 -5.07 -13.52 -5.97
C VAL A 51 -6.25 -12.78 -5.34
N VAL A 52 -7.46 -13.34 -5.39
CA VAL A 52 -8.64 -12.72 -4.76
C VAL A 52 -8.44 -12.59 -3.25
N GLU A 53 -8.00 -13.63 -2.58
CA GLU A 53 -7.88 -13.62 -1.12
C GLU A 53 -6.64 -12.87 -0.62
N LYS A 54 -5.45 -13.18 -1.17
CA LYS A 54 -4.16 -12.72 -0.63
C LYS A 54 -3.64 -11.42 -1.26
N HIS A 55 -4.29 -10.96 -2.34
CA HIS A 55 -3.96 -9.68 -2.94
C HIS A 55 -5.14 -8.71 -2.89
N PHE A 56 -6.27 -9.02 -3.48
CA PHE A 56 -7.39 -8.09 -3.55
C PHE A 56 -8.07 -7.90 -2.20
N LEU A 57 -8.57 -8.97 -1.58
CA LEU A 57 -9.21 -8.90 -0.27
C LEU A 57 -8.25 -8.33 0.79
N ASP A 58 -7.03 -8.86 0.87
CA ASP A 58 -6.00 -8.38 1.81
C ASP A 58 -5.73 -6.87 1.67
N SER A 59 -5.77 -6.34 0.43
CA SER A 59 -5.65 -4.91 0.18
C SER A 59 -6.87 -4.11 0.62
N LEU A 60 -8.08 -4.65 0.42
CA LEU A 60 -9.33 -3.98 0.72
C LEU A 60 -9.73 -4.02 2.19
N LEU A 61 -9.11 -4.89 3.02
CA LEU A 61 -9.32 -4.90 4.48
C LEU A 61 -9.05 -3.53 5.11
N LEU A 62 -8.19 -2.70 4.52
CA LEU A 62 -7.95 -1.35 5.00
C LEU A 62 -9.23 -0.51 5.06
N LEU A 63 -10.20 -0.76 4.18
CA LEU A 63 -11.46 -0.02 4.12
C LEU A 63 -12.40 -0.31 5.30
N GLU A 64 -12.15 -1.39 6.05
CA GLU A 64 -12.89 -1.68 7.28
C GLU A 64 -12.37 -0.87 8.47
N ASP A 65 -11.15 -0.35 8.38
CA ASP A 65 -10.45 0.35 9.46
C ASP A 65 -10.41 1.86 9.28
N VAL A 66 -10.38 2.32 8.01
CA VAL A 66 -10.26 3.73 7.63
C VAL A 66 -11.26 4.07 6.52
N SER A 67 -11.67 5.34 6.50
CA SER A 67 -12.53 5.90 5.45
C SER A 67 -11.75 7.00 4.74
N PHE A 68 -11.44 6.78 3.47
CA PHE A 68 -10.85 7.79 2.60
C PHE A 68 -11.93 8.75 2.11
N LYS A 69 -11.60 10.05 2.08
CA LYS A 69 -12.50 11.10 1.58
C LYS A 69 -12.10 11.51 0.16
N ASP A 70 -13.07 11.97 -0.60
CA ASP A 70 -12.79 12.53 -1.93
C ASP A 70 -11.82 13.71 -1.83
N GLY A 71 -10.82 13.69 -2.70
CA GLY A 71 -9.75 14.68 -2.75
C GLY A 71 -8.60 14.42 -1.77
N GLU A 72 -8.66 13.42 -0.90
CA GLU A 72 -7.49 12.98 -0.13
C GLU A 72 -6.48 12.28 -1.02
N THR A 73 -5.24 12.23 -0.54
CA THR A 73 -4.11 11.65 -1.26
C THR A 73 -3.44 10.53 -0.48
N LEU A 74 -3.10 9.44 -1.18
CA LEU A 74 -2.41 8.29 -0.63
C LEU A 74 -1.15 8.00 -1.43
N ILE A 75 -0.05 7.70 -0.74
CA ILE A 75 1.14 7.12 -1.36
C ILE A 75 1.31 5.66 -0.92
N ASP A 76 1.46 4.75 -1.89
CA ASP A 76 1.79 3.34 -1.65
C ASP A 76 3.29 3.12 -1.90
N VAL A 77 4.04 2.90 -0.81
CA VAL A 77 5.51 2.86 -0.82
C VAL A 77 6.02 1.44 -0.98
N GLY A 78 6.73 1.18 -2.07
CA GLY A 78 7.18 -0.16 -2.43
C GLY A 78 6.02 -1.03 -2.91
N THR A 79 5.13 -0.45 -3.67
CA THR A 79 3.84 -1.00 -4.10
C THR A 79 3.93 -2.35 -4.84
N GLY A 80 5.09 -2.68 -5.40
CA GLY A 80 5.31 -3.95 -6.11
C GLY A 80 4.44 -4.09 -7.34
N ALA A 81 3.55 -5.06 -7.31
CA ALA A 81 2.54 -5.25 -8.36
C ALA A 81 1.29 -4.35 -8.18
N GLY A 82 1.35 -3.32 -7.32
CA GLY A 82 0.25 -2.36 -7.13
C GLY A 82 -0.61 -2.62 -5.87
N PHE A 83 -0.09 -3.34 -4.90
CA PHE A 83 -0.83 -3.72 -3.69
C PHE A 83 -0.31 -3.01 -2.43
N PRO A 84 -1.19 -2.31 -1.67
CA PRO A 84 -2.65 -2.25 -1.80
C PRO A 84 -3.18 -1.12 -2.70
N GLY A 85 -2.33 -0.27 -3.30
CA GLY A 85 -2.72 0.99 -3.92
C GLY A 85 -3.74 0.86 -5.05
N ILE A 86 -3.58 -0.07 -6.01
CA ILE A 86 -4.52 -0.24 -7.13
C ILE A 86 -5.90 -0.74 -6.67
N PRO A 87 -6.03 -1.80 -5.83
CA PRO A 87 -7.32 -2.19 -5.27
C PRO A 87 -8.06 -1.03 -4.57
N LEU A 88 -7.34 -0.22 -3.79
CA LEU A 88 -7.93 0.95 -3.12
C LEU A 88 -8.41 1.99 -4.15
N ALA A 89 -7.62 2.26 -5.20
CA ALA A 89 -7.99 3.20 -6.25
C ALA A 89 -9.24 2.75 -7.04
N ILE A 90 -9.39 1.44 -7.29
CA ILE A 90 -10.59 0.89 -7.95
C ILE A 90 -11.83 1.15 -7.09
N VAL A 91 -11.74 0.96 -5.77
CA VAL A 91 -12.91 1.07 -4.87
C VAL A 91 -13.18 2.51 -4.45
N CYS A 92 -12.15 3.35 -4.38
CA CYS A 92 -12.22 4.74 -3.93
C CYS A 92 -11.84 5.72 -5.07
N PRO A 93 -12.72 5.98 -6.06
CA PRO A 93 -12.37 6.79 -7.24
C PRO A 93 -12.09 8.26 -6.92
N GLY A 94 -12.49 8.75 -5.73
CA GLY A 94 -12.17 10.11 -5.26
C GLY A 94 -10.81 10.24 -4.56
N LEU A 95 -10.10 9.11 -4.33
CA LEU A 95 -8.78 9.09 -3.67
C LEU A 95 -7.67 9.23 -4.71
N GLY A 96 -6.83 10.27 -4.61
CA GLY A 96 -5.62 10.37 -5.42
C GLY A 96 -4.55 9.38 -4.94
N VAL A 97 -4.04 8.51 -5.81
CA VAL A 97 -3.08 7.46 -5.42
C VAL A 97 -1.79 7.56 -6.19
N ASP A 98 -0.68 7.70 -5.46
CA ASP A 98 0.68 7.63 -6.00
C ASP A 98 1.31 6.27 -5.65
N LEU A 99 1.71 5.52 -6.66
CA LEU A 99 2.36 4.21 -6.55
C LEU A 99 3.86 4.38 -6.71
N LEU A 100 4.63 4.10 -5.66
CA LEU A 100 6.09 4.26 -5.68
C LEU A 100 6.79 2.91 -5.63
N ASP A 101 7.64 2.61 -6.62
CA ASP A 101 8.52 1.44 -6.58
C ASP A 101 9.92 1.78 -7.10
N SER A 102 10.93 1.11 -6.54
CA SER A 102 12.34 1.29 -6.91
C SER A 102 12.76 0.51 -8.16
N LEU A 103 11.90 -0.37 -8.68
CA LEU A 103 12.17 -1.20 -9.86
C LEU A 103 11.42 -0.68 -11.08
N ARG A 104 12.15 -0.12 -12.05
CA ARG A 104 11.58 0.44 -13.30
C ARG A 104 10.63 -0.52 -14.04
N LYS A 105 10.93 -1.82 -14.04
CA LYS A 105 10.08 -2.81 -14.70
C LYS A 105 8.71 -2.93 -14.04
N ARG A 106 8.63 -2.85 -12.70
CA ARG A 106 7.36 -2.83 -11.97
C ARG A 106 6.55 -1.58 -12.30
N VAL A 107 7.19 -0.43 -12.33
CA VAL A 107 6.53 0.83 -12.72
C VAL A 107 5.95 0.76 -14.14
N GLY A 108 6.64 0.09 -15.07
CA GLY A 108 6.10 -0.17 -16.42
C GLY A 108 4.83 -1.03 -16.40
N PHE A 109 4.79 -2.06 -15.55
CA PHE A 109 3.58 -2.85 -15.31
C PHE A 109 2.45 -1.99 -14.71
N LEU A 110 2.74 -1.22 -13.66
CA LEU A 110 1.76 -0.36 -13.00
C LEU A 110 1.13 0.63 -13.99
N GLN A 111 1.94 1.25 -14.86
CA GLN A 111 1.42 2.15 -15.90
C GLN A 111 0.47 1.43 -16.86
N THR A 112 0.84 0.20 -17.28
CA THR A 112 -0.06 -0.62 -18.12
C THR A 112 -1.41 -0.90 -17.44
N VAL A 113 -1.39 -1.20 -16.14
CA VAL A 113 -2.62 -1.43 -15.38
C VAL A 113 -3.43 -0.14 -15.23
N ILE A 114 -2.81 0.98 -14.86
CA ILE A 114 -3.46 2.30 -14.75
C ILE A 114 -4.19 2.65 -16.04
N ASP A 115 -3.50 2.55 -17.18
CA ASP A 115 -4.04 2.88 -18.50
C ASP A 115 -5.20 1.94 -18.89
N ALA A 116 -5.02 0.62 -18.67
CA ALA A 116 -6.01 -0.38 -19.04
C ALA A 116 -7.29 -0.34 -18.18
N LEU A 117 -7.18 0.12 -16.94
CA LEU A 117 -8.33 0.28 -16.02
C LEU A 117 -8.94 1.67 -16.03
N GLY A 118 -8.34 2.64 -16.75
CA GLY A 118 -8.81 4.02 -16.80
C GLY A 118 -8.73 4.75 -15.45
N LEU A 119 -7.67 4.50 -14.66
CA LEU A 119 -7.50 5.10 -13.33
C LEU A 119 -6.82 6.48 -13.43
N GLU A 120 -7.56 7.51 -13.85
CA GLU A 120 -7.05 8.87 -14.11
C GLU A 120 -6.47 9.56 -12.86
N HIS A 121 -6.87 9.13 -11.68
CA HIS A 121 -6.43 9.65 -10.37
C HIS A 121 -5.24 8.88 -9.76
N VAL A 122 -4.61 7.99 -10.54
CA VAL A 122 -3.48 7.17 -10.11
C VAL A 122 -2.23 7.50 -10.92
N SER A 123 -1.11 7.62 -10.26
CA SER A 123 0.20 7.84 -10.90
C SER A 123 1.24 6.85 -10.39
N ALA A 124 2.13 6.38 -11.27
CA ALA A 124 3.22 5.47 -10.91
C ALA A 124 4.59 6.15 -11.02
N TYR A 125 5.44 5.99 -10.00
CA TYR A 125 6.74 6.63 -9.91
C TYR A 125 7.87 5.62 -9.71
N HIS A 126 8.93 5.78 -10.50
CA HIS A 126 10.17 5.04 -10.35
C HIS A 126 11.17 5.86 -9.55
N ASP A 127 11.30 5.59 -8.27
CA ASP A 127 12.30 6.22 -7.40
C ASP A 127 12.50 5.37 -6.13
N ARG A 128 13.53 5.67 -5.37
CA ARG A 128 13.68 5.15 -4.00
C ARG A 128 12.93 6.04 -3.03
N ALA A 129 12.28 5.45 -2.03
CA ALA A 129 11.50 6.18 -1.03
C ALA A 129 12.31 7.32 -0.38
N GLU A 130 13.57 7.03 -0.02
CA GLU A 130 14.46 8.00 0.64
C GLU A 130 14.83 9.22 -0.24
N LEU A 131 14.79 9.06 -1.56
CA LEU A 131 15.04 10.16 -2.51
C LEU A 131 13.75 10.89 -2.86
N PHE A 132 12.67 10.14 -3.09
CA PHE A 132 11.37 10.69 -3.46
C PHE A 132 10.80 11.57 -2.35
N ALA A 133 10.95 11.15 -1.07
CA ALA A 133 10.51 11.93 0.09
C ALA A 133 11.33 13.21 0.37
N LYS A 134 12.43 13.43 -0.32
CA LYS A 134 13.21 14.69 -0.22
C LYS A 134 12.73 15.77 -1.18
N LYS A 135 11.90 15.39 -2.16
CA LYS A 135 11.32 16.36 -3.10
C LYS A 135 10.31 17.24 -2.37
N PRO A 136 10.38 18.57 -2.47
CA PRO A 136 9.50 19.48 -1.71
C PRO A 136 8.01 19.21 -1.92
N GLU A 137 7.63 18.84 -3.14
CA GLU A 137 6.26 18.54 -3.54
C GLU A 137 5.72 17.18 -3.03
N ARG A 138 6.60 16.37 -2.41
CA ARG A 138 6.27 15.02 -1.93
C ARG A 138 6.37 14.90 -0.42
N ARG A 139 7.21 15.73 0.18
CA ARG A 139 7.49 15.70 1.61
C ARG A 139 6.34 16.29 2.42
N ASP A 140 5.94 15.60 3.49
CA ASP A 140 4.85 16.01 4.40
C ASP A 140 3.57 16.45 3.63
N HIS A 141 3.26 15.74 2.53
CA HIS A 141 2.24 16.12 1.55
C HIS A 141 0.97 15.28 1.64
N TYR A 142 1.11 13.95 1.78
CA TYR A 142 0.00 13.00 1.66
C TYR A 142 -0.83 12.93 2.94
N ASP A 143 -2.14 12.74 2.78
CA ASP A 143 -3.05 12.42 3.88
C ASP A 143 -2.72 11.04 4.45
N TRP A 144 -2.40 10.11 3.55
CA TRP A 144 -2.17 8.72 3.86
C TRP A 144 -0.89 8.21 3.21
N ALA A 145 -0.16 7.38 3.93
CA ALA A 145 0.85 6.52 3.32
C ALA A 145 0.52 5.07 3.67
N THR A 146 0.80 4.16 2.75
CA THR A 146 0.69 2.73 3.04
C THR A 146 1.90 1.97 2.52
N ALA A 147 2.14 0.80 3.08
CA ALA A 147 3.14 -0.14 2.57
C ALA A 147 2.83 -1.56 3.03
N ARG A 148 3.06 -2.53 2.15
CA ARG A 148 2.88 -3.96 2.41
C ARG A 148 4.13 -4.75 2.03
N ALA A 149 4.62 -5.61 2.93
CA ALA A 149 5.73 -6.55 2.68
C ALA A 149 7.06 -5.92 2.22
N VAL A 150 7.36 -4.68 2.63
CA VAL A 150 8.56 -3.93 2.21
C VAL A 150 9.72 -4.14 3.19
N ALA A 151 9.49 -3.90 4.50
CA ALA A 151 10.51 -3.97 5.54
C ALA A 151 9.88 -4.11 6.94
N ARG A 152 10.69 -4.38 7.96
CA ARG A 152 10.26 -4.29 9.37
C ARG A 152 9.91 -2.84 9.73
N LEU A 153 8.99 -2.67 10.68
CA LEU A 153 8.36 -1.39 10.99
C LEU A 153 9.35 -0.23 11.32
N PRO A 154 10.45 -0.44 12.06
CA PRO A 154 11.41 0.66 12.31
C PRO A 154 11.97 1.27 11.03
N LEU A 155 12.36 0.43 10.06
CA LEU A 155 12.86 0.87 8.76
C LEU A 155 11.73 1.40 7.87
N LEU A 156 10.60 0.70 7.86
CA LEU A 156 9.43 1.07 7.07
C LEU A 156 8.90 2.45 7.46
N SER A 157 8.94 2.77 8.76
CA SER A 157 8.54 4.09 9.28
C SER A 157 9.40 5.21 8.68
N GLU A 158 10.72 5.00 8.51
CA GLU A 158 11.59 6.00 7.88
C GLU A 158 11.33 6.14 6.37
N TYR A 159 10.82 5.09 5.72
CA TYR A 159 10.45 5.16 4.30
C TYR A 159 9.11 5.85 4.07
N CYS A 160 8.14 5.70 4.99
CA CYS A 160 6.76 6.14 4.78
C CYS A 160 6.42 7.48 5.46
N LEU A 161 6.81 7.68 6.71
CA LEU A 161 6.43 8.86 7.49
C LEU A 161 6.89 10.21 6.93
N PRO A 162 8.03 10.32 6.21
CA PRO A 162 8.41 11.58 5.57
C PRO A 162 7.45 12.07 4.48
N PHE A 163 6.59 11.21 3.94
CA PHE A 163 5.56 11.58 2.97
C PHE A 163 4.30 12.15 3.64
N VAL A 164 4.01 11.68 4.87
CA VAL A 164 2.74 11.96 5.55
C VAL A 164 2.73 13.36 6.14
N LYS A 165 1.72 14.17 5.81
CA LYS A 165 1.51 15.50 6.40
C LYS A 165 1.15 15.42 7.88
N LYS A 166 1.37 16.49 8.65
CA LYS A 166 0.88 16.56 10.03
C LYS A 166 -0.64 16.37 10.06
N GLY A 167 -1.12 15.48 10.92
CA GLY A 167 -2.54 15.08 11.02
C GLY A 167 -2.93 13.95 10.06
N GLY A 168 -2.04 13.54 9.14
CA GLY A 168 -2.23 12.37 8.30
C GLY A 168 -1.81 11.06 9.00
N THR A 169 -1.98 9.94 8.32
CA THR A 169 -1.78 8.60 8.89
C THR A 169 -0.93 7.72 7.99
N PHE A 170 0.01 7.01 8.58
CA PHE A 170 0.70 5.90 7.95
C PHE A 170 0.00 4.58 8.34
N ILE A 171 -0.42 3.81 7.33
CA ILE A 171 -1.07 2.50 7.45
C ILE A 171 -0.03 1.42 7.13
N ALA A 172 0.48 0.74 8.15
CA ALA A 172 1.46 -0.32 7.98
C ALA A 172 0.76 -1.69 7.94
N CYS A 173 0.74 -2.33 6.75
CA CYS A 173 0.17 -3.66 6.57
C CYS A 173 1.20 -4.72 7.00
N LYS A 174 0.89 -5.45 8.07
CA LYS A 174 1.76 -6.45 8.68
C LYS A 174 1.10 -7.81 8.78
N GLY A 175 1.93 -8.85 8.94
CA GLY A 175 1.51 -10.18 9.39
C GLY A 175 1.40 -10.25 10.93
N PRO A 176 1.39 -11.46 11.50
CA PRO A 176 1.16 -11.68 12.94
C PRO A 176 2.23 -11.06 13.86
N ASP A 177 3.38 -10.68 13.31
CA ASP A 177 4.48 -10.05 14.08
C ASP A 177 4.31 -8.55 14.28
N GLY A 178 3.18 -7.96 13.87
CA GLY A 178 2.93 -6.52 13.92
C GLY A 178 3.15 -5.90 15.30
N ALA A 179 2.70 -6.58 16.37
CA ALA A 179 2.87 -6.12 17.74
C ALA A 179 4.35 -6.05 18.17
N SER A 180 5.15 -7.07 17.85
CA SER A 180 6.59 -7.08 18.19
C SER A 180 7.36 -6.04 17.38
N GLU A 181 7.02 -5.85 16.12
CA GLU A 181 7.62 -4.80 15.29
C GLU A 181 7.27 -3.39 15.78
N LEU A 182 6.07 -3.21 16.34
CA LEU A 182 5.65 -1.94 16.95
C LEU A 182 6.52 -1.59 18.16
N ASP A 183 6.80 -2.56 19.03
CA ASP A 183 7.68 -2.34 20.18
C ASP A 183 9.09 -1.91 19.77
N GLU A 184 9.64 -2.53 18.73
CA GLU A 184 10.94 -2.15 18.15
C GLU A 184 10.92 -0.75 17.50
N ALA A 185 9.76 -0.29 17.00
CA ALA A 185 9.63 0.96 16.25
C ALA A 185 9.36 2.20 17.12
N LYS A 186 9.14 2.08 18.42
CA LYS A 186 8.74 3.21 19.30
C LYS A 186 9.66 4.41 19.18
N GLY A 187 10.97 4.19 19.20
CA GLY A 187 11.94 5.27 19.05
C GLY A 187 11.98 5.84 17.64
N ALA A 188 11.79 4.99 16.61
CA ALA A 188 11.70 5.44 15.22
C ALA A 188 10.49 6.35 15.02
N LEU A 189 9.31 5.97 15.52
CA LEU A 189 8.09 6.77 15.41
C LEU A 189 8.28 8.15 16.07
N LYS A 190 8.80 8.17 17.31
CA LYS A 190 9.11 9.41 18.02
C LYS A 190 10.10 10.29 17.23
N ALA A 191 11.18 9.72 16.72
CA ALA A 191 12.20 10.44 15.96
C ALA A 191 11.65 11.04 14.65
N LEU A 192 10.63 10.41 14.05
CA LEU A 192 10.01 10.82 12.80
C LEU A 192 8.76 11.71 12.98
N GLY A 193 8.42 12.07 14.23
CA GLY A 193 7.28 12.93 14.54
C GLY A 193 5.93 12.21 14.41
N ALA A 194 5.86 10.96 14.82
CA ALA A 194 4.66 10.15 14.75
C ALA A 194 4.38 9.40 16.06
N THR A 195 3.15 8.95 16.23
CA THR A 195 2.70 8.14 17.35
C THR A 195 1.83 6.98 16.88
N TYR A 196 1.89 5.88 17.59
CA TYR A 196 0.98 4.76 17.37
C TYR A 196 -0.45 5.13 17.84
N ALA A 197 -1.45 4.83 17.03
CA ALA A 197 -2.87 5.05 17.34
C ALA A 197 -3.56 3.74 17.72
N LYS A 198 -3.62 2.78 16.79
CA LYS A 198 -4.25 1.47 17.03
C LYS A 198 -3.74 0.40 16.09
N THR A 199 -3.98 -0.86 16.44
CA THR A 199 -3.87 -2.03 15.55
C THR A 199 -5.24 -2.61 15.30
N CYS A 200 -5.58 -2.79 14.03
CA CYS A 200 -6.75 -3.53 13.61
C CYS A 200 -6.30 -4.94 13.18
N ILE A 201 -7.03 -5.97 13.61
CA ILE A 201 -6.64 -7.37 13.40
C ILE A 201 -7.68 -8.00 12.50
N HIS A 202 -7.23 -8.59 11.40
CA HIS A 202 -8.05 -9.32 10.45
C HIS A 202 -7.51 -10.73 10.26
N GLU A 203 -8.36 -11.60 9.73
CA GLU A 203 -8.01 -12.95 9.32
C GLU A 203 -8.49 -13.17 7.89
N LEU A 204 -7.61 -13.64 7.03
CA LEU A 204 -7.95 -14.05 5.68
C LEU A 204 -8.66 -15.42 5.70
N PRO A 205 -9.42 -15.78 4.64
CA PRO A 205 -10.12 -17.07 4.58
C PRO A 205 -9.24 -18.29 4.85
N GLY A 206 -7.95 -18.22 4.52
CA GLY A 206 -6.95 -19.24 4.81
C GLY A 206 -6.45 -19.27 6.26
N GLY A 207 -6.96 -18.45 7.17
CA GLY A 207 -6.55 -18.38 8.58
C GLY A 207 -5.29 -17.51 8.80
N GLU A 208 -4.77 -16.85 7.77
CA GLU A 208 -3.61 -15.97 7.93
C GLU A 208 -4.02 -14.64 8.58
N ARG A 209 -3.43 -14.36 9.73
CA ARG A 209 -3.62 -13.10 10.45
C ARG A 209 -2.97 -11.93 9.73
N ARG A 210 -3.66 -10.79 9.75
CA ARG A 210 -3.19 -9.47 9.30
C ARG A 210 -3.32 -8.45 10.41
N ASP A 211 -2.22 -7.78 10.72
CA ASP A 211 -2.17 -6.64 11.65
C ASP A 211 -2.04 -5.36 10.82
N ILE A 212 -3.06 -4.51 10.84
CA ILE A 212 -3.03 -3.19 10.22
C ILE A 212 -2.75 -2.17 11.32
N LEU A 213 -1.55 -1.59 11.31
CA LEU A 213 -1.14 -0.60 12.31
C LEU A 213 -1.39 0.80 11.76
N LEU A 214 -2.18 1.59 12.50
CA LEU A 214 -2.41 2.99 12.21
C LEU A 214 -1.46 3.86 13.05
N ILE A 215 -0.67 4.68 12.36
CA ILE A 215 0.38 5.51 12.93
C ILE A 215 0.11 6.96 12.53
N GLU A 216 -0.21 7.80 13.50
CA GLU A 216 -0.56 9.20 13.27
C GLU A 216 0.70 10.09 13.19
N LYS A 217 0.70 10.99 12.22
CA LYS A 217 1.74 12.01 12.07
C LYS A 217 1.40 13.23 12.92
N ILE A 218 2.11 13.41 14.04
CA ILE A 218 1.85 14.48 15.01
C ILE A 218 2.73 15.73 14.82
N ALA A 219 3.86 15.58 14.12
CA ALA A 219 4.78 16.68 13.84
C ALA A 219 5.47 16.47 12.47
N PRO A 220 5.97 17.54 11.80
CA PRO A 220 6.75 17.42 10.59
C PRO A 220 8.00 16.53 10.81
N THR A 221 8.34 15.72 9.82
CA THR A 221 9.55 14.90 9.89
C THR A 221 10.79 15.78 9.94
N PRO A 222 11.72 15.60 10.91
CA PRO A 222 12.96 16.39 10.96
C PRO A 222 13.77 16.31 9.66
N LYS A 223 14.39 17.41 9.24
CA LYS A 223 15.11 17.54 7.96
C LYS A 223 16.21 16.48 7.73
N ARG A 224 16.79 15.91 8.80
CA ARG A 224 17.78 14.82 8.73
C ARG A 224 17.19 13.50 8.23
N PHE A 225 15.87 13.35 8.16
CA PHE A 225 15.16 12.17 7.67
C PHE A 225 14.39 12.48 6.38
N PRO A 226 14.22 11.49 5.48
CA PRO A 226 14.87 10.18 5.54
C PRO A 226 16.38 10.29 5.31
N ARG A 227 17.15 9.39 5.91
CA ARG A 227 18.58 9.27 5.67
C ARG A 227 18.86 8.84 4.23
N ASN A 228 20.10 8.92 3.80
CA ASN A 228 20.46 8.54 2.43
C ASN A 228 20.20 7.04 2.18
N PRO A 229 19.94 6.66 0.90
CA PRO A 229 19.67 5.29 0.53
C PRO A 229 20.67 4.28 1.11
N GLY A 230 20.16 3.21 1.69
CA GLY A 230 20.96 2.14 2.30
C GLY A 230 21.47 2.42 3.73
N VAL A 231 21.47 3.68 4.20
CA VAL A 231 21.87 4.00 5.59
C VAL A 231 20.82 3.49 6.58
N ALA A 232 19.55 3.78 6.31
CA ALA A 232 18.45 3.33 7.15
C ALA A 232 18.39 1.80 7.25
N ALA A 233 18.59 1.09 6.14
CA ALA A 233 18.57 -0.38 6.10
C ALA A 233 19.73 -1.01 6.90
N LYS A 234 20.93 -0.38 6.90
CA LYS A 234 22.09 -0.87 7.66
C LYS A 234 21.98 -0.60 9.16
N SER A 235 21.27 0.44 9.55
CA SER A 235 21.11 0.86 10.95
C SER A 235 19.70 1.44 11.16
N PRO A 236 18.66 0.59 11.25
CA PRO A 236 17.31 1.06 11.52
C PRO A 236 17.24 1.88 12.82
N LEU A 237 16.32 2.86 12.84
CA LEU A 237 16.02 3.61 14.06
C LEU A 237 15.46 2.65 15.13
N LYS A 238 15.86 2.87 16.38
CA LYS A 238 15.39 2.08 17.52
C LYS A 238 14.52 2.92 18.43
#